data_5f9ffb735f049f402952def611e83a47
#
_entry.id   5f9ffb735f049f402952def611e83a47
#
_cell.length_a   1.000
_cell.length_b   1.000
_cell.length_c   1.000
_cell.angle_alpha   90.00
_cell.angle_beta   90.00
_cell.angle_gamma   90.00
#
_symmetry.space_group_name_H-M   'P 1'
#
loop_
_entity.id
_entity.type
_entity.pdbx_description
1 polymer ?
#
loop_
_entity_poly.entity_id
_entity_poly.type
_entity_poly.pdbx_seq_one_letter_code
_entity_poly.pdbx_strand_id
1 'polypeptide(L)'
;MRNISRSILFLVALVVFSGASATVVRAQDAAAKKTKTPSEAVLESWNDVGNRLITMAEDWPEDKYTYKLTPDVRTFQQVLLHVAGSNYDFLNHVAGSRLGEAANDPAVASYKTKAETVAYLKKSVTDGATLIQKEGDAGVLKHLDYWIGYVEHMGEHYGLLVAYYRANNQVPPESRPKK
;
A
#
# COMPACT_ATOMS: atom_id res chain seq x y z
N MET A 1 57.49 45.41 70.12
CA MET A 1 57.08 46.13 68.90
C MET A 1 56.00 45.33 68.24
N ARG A 2 54.76 45.81 68.34
CA ARG A 2 53.56 45.02 68.14
C ARG A 2 52.95 45.41 66.78
N ASN A 3 52.88 44.47 65.88
CA ASN A 3 52.17 44.66 64.61
C ASN A 3 50.73 44.16 64.77
N ILE A 4 49.83 45.07 64.63
CA ILE A 4 48.38 44.79 64.64
C ILE A 4 47.97 44.52 63.20
N SER A 5 47.61 43.27 62.90
CA SER A 5 47.04 42.86 61.60
C SER A 5 45.58 43.18 61.63
N ARG A 6 45.11 44.01 60.65
CA ARG A 6 43.71 44.34 60.48
C ARG A 6 43.14 43.34 59.47
N SER A 7 42.31 42.40 59.92
CA SER A 7 41.53 41.50 59.08
C SER A 7 40.32 42.24 58.55
N ILE A 8 40.28 42.43 57.26
CA ILE A 8 39.12 42.95 56.54
C ILE A 8 38.22 41.74 56.16
N LEU A 9 37.08 41.67 56.83
CA LEU A 9 36.04 40.68 56.42
C LEU A 9 35.33 41.19 55.16
N PHE A 10 35.53 40.50 54.02
CA PHE A 10 34.67 40.69 52.88
C PHE A 10 33.44 39.78 53.00
N LEU A 11 32.30 40.39 53.19
CA LEU A 11 31.00 39.73 53.21
C LEU A 11 30.59 39.61 51.72
N VAL A 12 30.73 38.42 51.11
CA VAL A 12 30.22 38.16 49.78
C VAL A 12 28.75 37.76 49.93
N ALA A 13 27.86 38.68 49.59
CA ALA A 13 26.43 38.38 49.50
C ALA A 13 26.17 37.56 48.25
N LEU A 14 25.90 36.27 48.43
CA LEU A 14 25.51 35.35 47.35
C LEU A 14 24.02 35.62 47.04
N VAL A 15 23.74 36.40 45.99
CA VAL A 15 22.39 36.56 45.46
C VAL A 15 22.08 35.32 44.61
N VAL A 16 21.33 34.38 45.19
CA VAL A 16 20.79 33.24 44.48
C VAL A 16 19.60 33.74 43.64
N PHE A 17 19.86 33.97 42.36
CA PHE A 17 18.81 34.27 41.39
C PHE A 17 18.13 32.94 40.98
N SER A 18 17.07 32.58 41.72
CA SER A 18 16.21 31.47 41.38
C SER A 18 15.38 31.83 40.13
N GLY A 19 16.03 31.73 38.96
CA GLY A 19 15.36 31.81 37.69
C GLY A 19 14.50 30.57 37.50
N ALA A 20 13.22 30.64 37.83
CA ALA A 20 12.25 29.64 37.37
C ALA A 20 12.12 29.74 35.85
N SER A 21 12.95 28.95 35.13
CA SER A 21 12.75 28.73 33.72
C SER A 21 11.46 27.92 33.56
N ALA A 22 10.34 28.60 33.38
CA ALA A 22 9.12 27.99 32.90
C ALA A 22 9.40 27.53 31.44
N THR A 23 9.82 26.29 31.31
CA THR A 23 9.80 25.59 30.04
C THR A 23 8.34 25.49 29.60
N VAL A 24 7.91 26.43 28.78
CA VAL A 24 6.65 26.31 28.04
C VAL A 24 6.85 25.12 27.12
N VAL A 25 6.41 23.94 27.56
CA VAL A 25 6.20 22.79 26.72
C VAL A 25 5.10 23.20 25.73
N ARG A 26 5.51 23.71 24.59
CA ARG A 26 4.62 23.95 23.47
C ARG A 26 4.19 22.55 23.04
N ALA A 27 3.06 22.07 23.57
CA ALA A 27 2.35 20.95 23.02
C ALA A 27 2.06 21.36 21.55
N GLN A 28 2.91 20.90 20.64
CA GLN A 28 2.54 20.91 19.24
C GLN A 28 1.29 20.02 19.19
N ASP A 29 0.16 20.63 18.90
CA ASP A 29 -1.02 19.96 18.41
C ASP A 29 -0.60 19.27 17.11
N ALA A 30 0.04 18.11 17.23
CA ALA A 30 0.06 17.12 16.19
C ALA A 30 -1.42 16.77 16.00
N ALA A 31 -2.06 17.38 15.02
CA ALA A 31 -3.42 17.03 14.65
C ALA A 31 -3.48 15.51 14.63
N ALA A 32 -4.18 14.92 15.60
CA ALA A 32 -4.20 13.48 15.80
C ALA A 32 -4.67 12.88 14.46
N LYS A 33 -3.76 12.21 13.75
CA LYS A 33 -4.08 11.60 12.45
C LYS A 33 -5.27 10.67 12.71
N LYS A 34 -6.43 11.02 12.16
CA LYS A 34 -7.66 10.25 12.36
C LYS A 34 -7.34 8.77 12.09
N THR A 35 -7.54 7.94 13.09
CA THR A 35 -7.36 6.50 12.95
C THR A 35 -8.35 5.98 11.90
N LYS A 36 -7.87 5.28 10.89
CA LYS A 36 -8.74 4.68 9.88
C LYS A 36 -9.57 3.57 10.50
N THR A 37 -10.80 3.44 10.03
CA THR A 37 -11.61 2.27 10.36
C THR A 37 -11.07 1.03 9.62
N PRO A 38 -11.45 -0.19 10.03
CA PRO A 38 -11.04 -1.42 9.35
C PRO A 38 -11.33 -1.41 7.85
N SER A 39 -12.55 -1.01 7.46
CA SER A 39 -12.92 -0.94 6.05
C SER A 39 -12.17 0.15 5.28
N GLU A 40 -11.91 1.31 5.88
CA GLU A 40 -11.07 2.37 5.28
C GLU A 40 -9.64 1.87 5.05
N ALA A 41 -9.05 1.14 6.00
CA ALA A 41 -7.69 0.63 5.88
C ALA A 41 -7.57 -0.45 4.80
N VAL A 42 -8.49 -1.40 4.75
CA VAL A 42 -8.52 -2.45 3.74
C VAL A 42 -8.78 -1.87 2.35
N LEU A 43 -9.74 -0.94 2.23
CA LEU A 43 -10.05 -0.28 0.95
C LEU A 43 -8.85 0.49 0.38
N GLU A 44 -8.11 1.19 1.24
CA GLU A 44 -6.90 1.89 0.81
C GLU A 44 -5.84 0.91 0.30
N SER A 45 -5.56 -0.17 1.04
CA SER A 45 -4.58 -1.19 0.63
C SER A 45 -4.98 -1.90 -0.65
N TRP A 46 -6.27 -2.28 -0.77
CA TRP A 46 -6.83 -2.89 -1.97
C TRP A 46 -6.67 -1.99 -3.20
N ASN A 47 -7.05 -0.72 -3.07
CA ASN A 47 -6.96 0.24 -4.17
C ASN A 47 -5.50 0.56 -4.52
N ASP A 48 -4.62 0.69 -3.53
CA ASP A 48 -3.20 1.00 -3.78
C ASP A 48 -2.55 -0.08 -4.65
N VAL A 49 -2.62 -1.35 -4.23
CA VAL A 49 -2.00 -2.44 -5.00
C VAL A 49 -2.74 -2.71 -6.32
N GLY A 50 -4.08 -2.64 -6.32
CA GLY A 50 -4.89 -2.79 -7.53
C GLY A 50 -4.57 -1.74 -8.59
N ASN A 51 -4.45 -0.47 -8.20
CA ASN A 51 -4.08 0.62 -9.12
C ASN A 51 -2.66 0.48 -9.67
N ARG A 52 -1.70 -0.01 -8.86
CA ARG A 52 -0.35 -0.31 -9.36
C ARG A 52 -0.36 -1.39 -10.42
N LEU A 53 -1.11 -2.47 -10.22
CA LEU A 53 -1.27 -3.55 -11.20
C LEU A 53 -1.92 -3.04 -12.49
N ILE A 54 -2.98 -2.23 -12.38
CA ILE A 54 -3.65 -1.62 -13.54
C ILE A 54 -2.68 -0.71 -14.29
N THR A 55 -1.93 0.14 -13.60
CA THR A 55 -0.93 1.02 -14.20
C THR A 55 0.13 0.23 -14.98
N MET A 56 0.62 -0.89 -14.40
CA MET A 56 1.56 -1.76 -15.11
C MET A 56 0.94 -2.42 -16.34
N ALA A 57 -0.31 -2.88 -16.22
CA ALA A 57 -1.03 -3.48 -17.35
C ALA A 57 -1.24 -2.47 -18.49
N GLU A 58 -1.58 -1.23 -18.18
CA GLU A 58 -1.76 -0.16 -19.18
C GLU A 58 -0.45 0.30 -19.82
N ASP A 59 0.63 0.36 -19.04
CA ASP A 59 1.93 0.84 -19.49
C ASP A 59 2.69 -0.20 -20.33
N TRP A 60 2.53 -1.50 -20.04
CA TRP A 60 3.27 -2.57 -20.73
C TRP A 60 2.93 -2.63 -22.21
N PRO A 61 3.94 -2.73 -23.13
CA PRO A 61 3.69 -2.82 -24.57
C PRO A 61 2.83 -4.03 -24.95
N GLU A 62 1.86 -3.83 -25.83
CA GLU A 62 0.91 -4.89 -26.22
C GLU A 62 1.59 -6.06 -26.91
N ASP A 63 2.58 -5.81 -27.75
CA ASP A 63 3.39 -6.82 -28.43
C ASP A 63 4.19 -7.71 -27.47
N LYS A 64 4.33 -7.28 -26.20
CA LYS A 64 5.03 -8.01 -25.12
C LYS A 64 4.10 -8.70 -24.12
N TYR A 65 2.79 -8.71 -24.36
CA TYR A 65 1.85 -9.37 -23.45
C TYR A 65 2.08 -10.88 -23.32
N THR A 66 2.65 -11.51 -24.36
CA THR A 66 3.02 -12.93 -24.38
C THR A 66 4.43 -13.21 -23.84
N TYR A 67 5.17 -12.18 -23.41
CA TYR A 67 6.52 -12.34 -22.86
C TYR A 67 6.50 -13.16 -21.57
N LYS A 68 7.51 -14.02 -21.40
CA LYS A 68 7.78 -14.82 -20.20
C LYS A 68 9.20 -14.54 -19.69
N LEU A 69 9.40 -14.57 -18.39
CA LEU A 69 10.75 -14.52 -17.79
C LEU A 69 11.55 -15.79 -18.07
N THR A 70 10.88 -16.95 -17.91
CA THR A 70 11.41 -18.28 -18.24
C THR A 70 10.31 -19.10 -18.90
N PRO A 71 10.62 -20.23 -19.59
CA PRO A 71 9.60 -21.06 -20.23
C PRO A 71 8.47 -21.54 -19.32
N ASP A 72 8.80 -21.78 -18.04
CA ASP A 72 7.89 -22.43 -17.07
C ASP A 72 7.00 -21.46 -16.29
N VAL A 73 7.18 -20.13 -16.47
CA VAL A 73 6.34 -19.13 -15.79
C VAL A 73 5.20 -18.66 -16.69
N ARG A 74 4.20 -18.03 -16.09
CA ARG A 74 3.11 -17.38 -16.82
C ARG A 74 3.64 -16.27 -17.73
N THR A 75 2.92 -15.97 -18.84
CA THR A 75 3.17 -14.74 -19.59
C THR A 75 2.74 -13.51 -18.77
N PHE A 76 3.18 -12.32 -19.18
CA PHE A 76 2.73 -11.07 -18.57
C PHE A 76 1.20 -10.99 -18.51
N GLN A 77 0.52 -11.29 -19.62
CA GLN A 77 -0.94 -11.34 -19.69
C GLN A 77 -1.53 -12.39 -18.73
N GLN A 78 -0.96 -13.58 -18.70
CA GLN A 78 -1.45 -14.65 -17.80
C GLN A 78 -1.34 -14.28 -16.32
N VAL A 79 -0.32 -13.51 -15.92
CA VAL A 79 -0.22 -12.99 -14.55
C VAL A 79 -1.39 -12.05 -14.24
N LEU A 80 -1.71 -11.11 -15.14
CA LEU A 80 -2.82 -10.18 -14.95
C LEU A 80 -4.19 -10.89 -14.90
N LEU A 81 -4.39 -11.87 -15.78
CA LEU A 81 -5.62 -12.67 -15.79
C LEU A 81 -5.77 -13.52 -14.53
N HIS A 82 -4.66 -14.12 -14.08
CA HIS A 82 -4.61 -14.87 -12.83
C HIS A 82 -5.02 -13.99 -11.64
N VAL A 83 -4.46 -12.79 -11.52
CA VAL A 83 -4.84 -11.85 -10.46
C VAL A 83 -6.32 -11.52 -10.50
N ALA A 84 -6.84 -11.17 -11.68
CA ALA A 84 -8.26 -10.80 -11.82
C ALA A 84 -9.20 -11.96 -11.53
N GLY A 85 -8.87 -13.17 -11.98
CA GLY A 85 -9.65 -14.38 -11.73
C GLY A 85 -9.63 -14.79 -10.26
N SER A 86 -8.47 -14.71 -9.62
CA SER A 86 -8.33 -14.96 -8.18
C SER A 86 -9.09 -13.92 -7.34
N ASN A 87 -9.07 -12.65 -7.73
CA ASN A 87 -9.91 -11.63 -7.10
C ASN A 87 -11.38 -12.05 -7.13
N TYR A 88 -11.90 -12.51 -8.28
CA TYR A 88 -13.29 -12.93 -8.38
C TYR A 88 -13.60 -14.22 -7.62
N ASP A 89 -12.68 -15.16 -7.50
CA ASP A 89 -12.85 -16.33 -6.66
C ASP A 89 -13.17 -15.91 -5.21
N PHE A 90 -12.35 -15.02 -4.68
CA PHE A 90 -12.54 -14.45 -3.36
C PHE A 90 -13.80 -13.59 -3.24
N LEU A 91 -14.00 -12.63 -4.16
CA LEU A 91 -15.14 -11.71 -4.10
C LEU A 91 -16.49 -12.45 -4.16
N ASN A 92 -16.59 -13.49 -4.98
CA ASN A 92 -17.77 -14.33 -5.07
C ASN A 92 -18.03 -15.06 -3.73
N HIS A 93 -16.97 -15.53 -3.07
CA HIS A 93 -17.07 -16.18 -1.76
C HIS A 93 -17.60 -15.20 -0.70
N VAL A 94 -17.00 -14.02 -0.59
CA VAL A 94 -17.41 -13.00 0.41
C VAL A 94 -18.82 -12.49 0.15
N ALA A 95 -19.16 -12.21 -1.12
CA ALA A 95 -20.48 -11.71 -1.50
C ALA A 95 -21.58 -12.78 -1.37
N GLY A 96 -21.24 -14.06 -1.28
CA GLY A 96 -22.19 -15.16 -1.35
C GLY A 96 -22.95 -15.23 -2.70
N SER A 97 -22.40 -14.62 -3.75
CA SER A 97 -23.01 -14.54 -5.08
C SER A 97 -21.96 -14.29 -6.14
N ARG A 98 -22.29 -14.66 -7.40
CA ARG A 98 -21.36 -14.44 -8.51
C ARG A 98 -21.31 -12.97 -8.93
N LEU A 99 -20.20 -12.29 -8.67
CA LEU A 99 -19.91 -10.93 -9.14
C LEU A 99 -19.17 -10.95 -10.49
N GLY A 100 -18.33 -11.97 -10.72
CA GLY A 100 -17.57 -12.12 -11.94
C GLY A 100 -17.10 -13.55 -12.16
N GLU A 101 -16.40 -13.75 -13.27
CA GLU A 101 -15.83 -15.05 -13.61
C GLU A 101 -14.61 -15.32 -12.71
N ALA A 102 -14.75 -16.32 -11.85
CA ALA A 102 -13.70 -16.81 -10.99
C ALA A 102 -12.94 -17.94 -11.71
N ALA A 103 -11.65 -17.75 -11.91
CA ALA A 103 -10.78 -18.78 -12.45
C ALA A 103 -9.35 -18.52 -12.00
N ASN A 104 -8.69 -19.53 -11.48
CA ASN A 104 -7.28 -19.41 -11.07
C ASN A 104 -6.38 -19.03 -12.25
N ASP A 105 -6.63 -19.60 -13.43
CA ASP A 105 -5.96 -19.26 -14.68
C ASP A 105 -7.01 -19.12 -15.81
N PRO A 106 -7.63 -17.95 -15.96
CA PRO A 106 -8.54 -17.69 -17.07
C PRO A 106 -7.91 -17.99 -18.42
N ALA A 107 -8.69 -18.58 -19.33
CA ALA A 107 -8.19 -18.92 -20.65
C ALA A 107 -7.80 -17.65 -21.43
N VAL A 108 -6.52 -17.51 -21.78
CA VAL A 108 -5.99 -16.37 -22.56
C VAL A 108 -6.77 -16.19 -23.88
N ALA A 109 -7.24 -17.27 -24.48
CA ALA A 109 -8.04 -17.23 -25.71
C ALA A 109 -9.35 -16.43 -25.58
N SER A 110 -9.84 -16.24 -24.36
CA SER A 110 -11.03 -15.41 -24.07
C SER A 110 -10.71 -13.92 -24.00
N TYR A 111 -9.42 -13.55 -23.94
CA TYR A 111 -8.93 -12.18 -23.80
C TYR A 111 -7.88 -11.91 -24.90
N LYS A 112 -8.36 -11.55 -26.07
CA LYS A 112 -7.55 -11.48 -27.31
C LYS A 112 -6.69 -10.22 -27.39
N THR A 113 -7.05 -9.18 -26.63
CA THR A 113 -6.40 -7.87 -26.68
C THR A 113 -5.92 -7.44 -25.29
N LYS A 114 -4.94 -6.53 -25.28
CA LYS A 114 -4.54 -5.81 -24.08
C LYS A 114 -5.75 -5.15 -23.39
N ALA A 115 -6.60 -4.49 -24.19
CA ALA A 115 -7.75 -3.77 -23.68
C ALA A 115 -8.72 -4.68 -22.89
N GLU A 116 -8.99 -5.90 -23.41
CA GLU A 116 -9.85 -6.88 -22.71
C GLU A 116 -9.23 -7.36 -21.40
N THR A 117 -7.93 -7.64 -21.40
CA THR A 117 -7.19 -8.03 -20.19
C THR A 117 -7.22 -6.92 -19.13
N VAL A 118 -6.92 -5.68 -19.54
CA VAL A 118 -6.95 -4.50 -18.66
C VAL A 118 -8.37 -4.26 -18.12
N ALA A 119 -9.39 -4.37 -18.96
CA ALA A 119 -10.78 -4.20 -18.55
C ALA A 119 -11.22 -5.22 -17.49
N TYR A 120 -10.83 -6.49 -17.65
CA TYR A 120 -11.12 -7.56 -16.69
C TYR A 120 -10.43 -7.31 -15.35
N LEU A 121 -9.14 -6.94 -15.36
CA LEU A 121 -8.41 -6.57 -14.14
C LEU A 121 -9.06 -5.35 -13.45
N LYS A 122 -9.31 -4.27 -14.18
CA LYS A 122 -9.96 -3.07 -13.64
C LYS A 122 -11.30 -3.40 -12.99
N LYS A 123 -12.11 -4.20 -13.67
CA LYS A 123 -13.41 -4.59 -13.16
C LYS A 123 -13.28 -5.36 -11.84
N SER A 124 -12.37 -6.33 -11.73
CA SER A 124 -12.16 -7.10 -10.49
C SER A 124 -11.74 -6.20 -9.32
N VAL A 125 -10.85 -5.22 -9.55
CA VAL A 125 -10.43 -4.25 -8.53
C VAL A 125 -11.58 -3.34 -8.11
N THR A 126 -12.38 -2.84 -9.07
CA THR A 126 -13.53 -1.96 -8.80
C THR A 126 -14.62 -2.69 -8.03
N ASP A 127 -14.94 -3.93 -8.41
CA ASP A 127 -15.96 -4.74 -7.73
C ASP A 127 -15.53 -5.04 -6.29
N GLY A 128 -14.24 -5.31 -6.06
CA GLY A 128 -13.68 -5.48 -4.73
C GLY A 128 -13.81 -4.23 -3.85
N ALA A 129 -13.44 -3.06 -4.38
CA ALA A 129 -13.61 -1.79 -3.69
C ALA A 129 -15.09 -1.52 -3.32
N THR A 130 -16.00 -1.82 -4.25
CA THR A 130 -17.45 -1.69 -4.04
C THR A 130 -17.95 -2.64 -2.95
N LEU A 131 -17.45 -3.88 -2.95
CA LEU A 131 -17.81 -4.87 -1.93
C LEU A 131 -17.32 -4.45 -0.54
N ILE A 132 -16.07 -3.98 -0.41
CA ILE A 132 -15.53 -3.47 0.85
C ILE A 132 -16.41 -2.35 1.42
N GLN A 133 -16.79 -1.40 0.58
CA GLN A 133 -17.67 -0.29 0.98
C GLN A 133 -19.06 -0.79 1.43
N LYS A 134 -19.62 -1.76 0.72
CA LYS A 134 -20.93 -2.36 1.05
C LYS A 134 -20.89 -3.16 2.36
N GLU A 135 -19.84 -3.93 2.58
CA GLU A 135 -19.64 -4.75 3.79
C GLU A 135 -19.43 -3.90 5.04
N GLY A 136 -18.79 -2.73 4.91
CA GLY A 136 -18.43 -1.88 6.03
C GLY A 136 -17.48 -2.56 7.03
N ASP A 137 -17.28 -1.95 8.19
CA ASP A 137 -16.32 -2.46 9.19
C ASP A 137 -16.65 -3.86 9.69
N ALA A 138 -17.92 -4.14 9.94
CA ALA A 138 -18.33 -5.43 10.50
C ALA A 138 -18.13 -6.58 9.49
N GLY A 139 -18.48 -6.37 8.22
CA GLY A 139 -18.29 -7.36 7.17
C GLY A 139 -16.82 -7.57 6.84
N VAL A 140 -16.04 -6.49 6.77
CA VAL A 140 -14.58 -6.57 6.56
C VAL A 140 -13.90 -7.32 7.69
N LEU A 141 -14.26 -7.07 8.95
CA LEU A 141 -13.69 -7.80 10.09
C LEU A 141 -14.07 -9.28 10.09
N LYS A 142 -15.27 -9.63 9.64
CA LYS A 142 -15.72 -11.03 9.51
C LYS A 142 -14.86 -11.84 8.53
N HIS A 143 -14.33 -11.19 7.50
CA HIS A 143 -13.54 -11.80 6.43
C HIS A 143 -12.12 -11.23 6.33
N LEU A 144 -11.56 -10.74 7.47
CA LEU A 144 -10.31 -9.98 7.47
C LEU A 144 -9.11 -10.77 6.96
N ASP A 145 -9.03 -12.05 7.32
CA ASP A 145 -8.00 -12.97 6.86
C ASP A 145 -7.97 -13.10 5.32
N TYR A 146 -9.14 -13.22 4.72
CA TYR A 146 -9.28 -13.23 3.26
C TYR A 146 -8.87 -11.89 2.63
N TRP A 147 -9.36 -10.76 3.17
CA TRP A 147 -8.99 -9.44 2.64
C TRP A 147 -7.49 -9.21 2.68
N ILE A 148 -6.83 -9.57 3.79
CA ILE A 148 -5.37 -9.45 3.92
C ILE A 148 -4.68 -10.37 2.91
N GLY A 149 -5.08 -11.64 2.82
CA GLY A 149 -4.48 -12.62 1.91
C GLY A 149 -4.58 -12.19 0.45
N TYR A 150 -5.69 -11.59 0.02
CA TYR A 150 -5.82 -11.15 -1.39
C TYR A 150 -5.10 -9.83 -1.69
N VAL A 151 -4.99 -8.91 -0.72
CA VAL A 151 -4.09 -7.75 -0.85
C VAL A 151 -2.63 -8.22 -0.97
N GLU A 152 -2.22 -9.20 -0.15
CA GLU A 152 -0.89 -9.82 -0.22
C GLU A 152 -0.66 -10.49 -1.58
N HIS A 153 -1.59 -11.35 -2.03
CA HIS A 153 -1.54 -12.01 -3.33
C HIS A 153 -1.37 -11.02 -4.50
N MET A 154 -2.14 -9.93 -4.51
CA MET A 154 -1.97 -8.86 -5.51
C MET A 154 -0.57 -8.22 -5.40
N GLY A 155 -0.06 -8.03 -4.19
CA GLY A 155 1.28 -7.48 -3.92
C GLY A 155 2.40 -8.39 -4.43
N GLU A 156 2.28 -9.72 -4.25
CA GLU A 156 3.21 -10.72 -4.77
C GLU A 156 3.28 -10.65 -6.31
N HIS A 157 2.13 -10.60 -6.96
CA HIS A 157 2.07 -10.50 -8.42
C HIS A 157 2.53 -9.15 -8.96
N TYR A 158 2.30 -8.05 -8.23
CA TYR A 158 2.91 -6.76 -8.53
C TYR A 158 4.45 -6.87 -8.51
N GLY A 159 5.01 -7.47 -7.46
CA GLY A 159 6.46 -7.71 -7.36
C GLY A 159 7.00 -8.58 -8.50
N LEU A 160 6.25 -9.62 -8.88
CA LEU A 160 6.59 -10.45 -10.04
C LEU A 160 6.61 -9.63 -11.34
N LEU A 161 5.60 -8.78 -11.58
CA LEU A 161 5.57 -7.94 -12.79
C LEU A 161 6.70 -6.90 -12.81
N VAL A 162 7.18 -6.43 -11.66
CA VAL A 162 8.41 -5.61 -11.57
C VAL A 162 9.60 -6.35 -12.19
N ALA A 163 9.73 -7.67 -11.95
CA ALA A 163 10.78 -8.47 -12.57
C ALA A 163 10.63 -8.55 -14.10
N TYR A 164 9.39 -8.64 -14.63
CA TYR A 164 9.15 -8.58 -16.09
C TYR A 164 9.65 -7.28 -16.70
N TYR A 165 9.36 -6.14 -16.05
CA TYR A 165 9.86 -4.84 -16.49
C TYR A 165 11.39 -4.81 -16.52
N ARG A 166 12.03 -5.19 -15.42
CA ARG A 166 13.49 -5.15 -15.28
C ARG A 166 14.19 -6.08 -16.27
N ALA A 167 13.66 -7.28 -16.51
CA ALA A 167 14.19 -8.21 -17.50
C ALA A 167 14.08 -7.68 -18.94
N ASN A 168 13.17 -6.74 -19.19
CA ASN A 168 13.04 -6.06 -20.48
C ASN A 168 13.72 -4.69 -20.54
N ASN A 169 14.64 -4.38 -19.61
CA ASN A 169 15.32 -3.09 -19.48
C ASN A 169 14.36 -1.89 -19.36
N GLN A 170 13.18 -2.11 -18.79
CA GLN A 170 12.19 -1.07 -18.55
C GLN A 170 12.16 -0.69 -17.07
N VAL A 171 11.89 0.58 -16.78
CA VAL A 171 11.67 1.06 -15.42
C VAL A 171 10.18 0.88 -15.10
N PRO A 172 9.82 0.15 -14.03
CA PRO A 172 8.42 0.04 -13.60
C PRO A 172 7.82 1.42 -13.31
N PRO A 173 6.51 1.65 -13.57
CA PRO A 173 5.88 2.96 -13.41
C PRO A 173 6.14 3.63 -12.07
N GLU A 174 5.97 2.90 -10.96
CA GLU A 174 6.18 3.42 -9.60
C GLU A 174 7.66 3.75 -9.26
N SER A 175 8.60 3.26 -10.06
CA SER A 175 10.03 3.55 -9.89
C SER A 175 10.51 4.74 -10.75
N ARG A 176 9.62 5.36 -11.52
CA ARG A 176 9.94 6.52 -12.35
C ARG A 176 9.90 7.80 -11.52
N PRO A 177 10.69 8.84 -11.88
CA PRO A 177 10.56 10.15 -11.25
C PRO A 177 9.12 10.66 -11.33
N LYS A 178 8.56 11.12 -10.21
CA LYS A 178 7.26 11.80 -10.22
C LYS A 178 7.42 13.14 -10.93
N LYS A 179 6.56 13.40 -11.92
CA LYS A 179 6.52 14.68 -12.63
C LYS A 179 5.87 15.77 -11.77
#